data_d12aa696369bcb03706b20b8f1347f6a
#
_entry.id   d12aa696369bcb03706b20b8f1347f6a
#
_cell.length_a   1.000
_cell.length_b   1.000
_cell.length_c   1.000
_cell.angle_alpha   90.00
_cell.angle_beta   90.00
_cell.angle_gamma   90.00
#
_symmetry.space_group_name_H-M   'P 1'
#
loop_
_entity.id
_entity.type
_entity.pdbx_description
1 polymer ?
#
loop_
_entity_poly.entity_id
_entity_poly.type
_entity_poly.pdbx_seq_one_letter_code
_entity_poly.pdbx_strand_id
1 'polypeptide(L)'
;FGEKIMRIGMSSVDITPRVGVELSGFGPFLNRYSVGVKLPLLAKGIAFAVGDRMAVIINCELIGVTRETARQACSLIRREIPALAEKDILICATHTHSGPATGYLHGWGEPDPLYLELLPDRIAAAGIAAVNALEPAAIEFGTARCEHIGLNREYEKDAPPLETVLDPEWR
;
A
#
# COMPACT_ATOMS: atom_id res chain seq x y z
N PHE A 1 17.78 14.56 31.79
CA PHE A 1 17.37 13.92 30.52
C PHE A 1 15.89 14.20 30.35
N GLY A 2 15.52 15.16 29.45
CA GLY A 2 14.12 15.45 29.14
C GLY A 2 13.45 14.22 28.50
N GLU A 3 12.22 13.96 28.89
CA GLU A 3 11.40 12.88 28.33
C GLU A 3 11.19 13.15 26.84
N LYS A 4 11.64 12.24 25.98
CA LYS A 4 11.46 12.39 24.53
C LYS A 4 10.03 11.98 24.18
N ILE A 5 9.18 12.95 23.97
CA ILE A 5 7.78 12.71 23.57
C ILE A 5 7.76 12.12 22.15
N MET A 6 7.05 11.01 21.99
CA MET A 6 6.73 10.45 20.69
C MET A 6 5.68 11.34 20.00
N ARG A 7 5.86 11.55 18.71
CA ARG A 7 4.88 12.21 17.84
C ARG A 7 4.54 11.29 16.68
N ILE A 8 3.29 11.25 16.31
CA ILE A 8 2.78 10.45 15.20
C ILE A 8 1.92 11.36 14.32
N GLY A 9 2.08 11.22 13.00
CA GLY A 9 1.25 11.90 12.03
C GLY A 9 0.72 10.90 11.00
N MET A 10 -0.51 11.08 10.56
CA MET A 10 -1.17 10.21 9.60
C MET A 10 -1.72 11.01 8.44
N SER A 11 -1.80 10.37 7.28
CA SER A 11 -2.31 10.95 6.06
C SER A 11 -2.99 9.93 5.17
N SER A 12 -3.77 10.41 4.23
CA SER A 12 -4.38 9.60 3.18
C SER A 12 -4.48 10.42 1.90
N VAL A 13 -3.95 9.89 0.81
CA VAL A 13 -3.96 10.53 -0.51
C VAL A 13 -4.58 9.58 -1.52
N ASP A 14 -5.49 10.10 -2.35
CA ASP A 14 -6.12 9.34 -3.42
C ASP A 14 -5.12 9.03 -4.53
N ILE A 15 -4.94 7.74 -4.80
CA ILE A 15 -4.09 7.21 -5.88
C ILE A 15 -4.91 6.44 -6.91
N THR A 16 -6.22 6.64 -6.95
CA THR A 16 -7.11 5.98 -7.90
C THR A 16 -6.75 6.39 -9.34
N PRO A 17 -6.54 5.45 -10.25
CA PRO A 17 -6.34 5.76 -11.66
C PRO A 17 -7.66 6.20 -12.33
N ARG A 18 -7.55 6.71 -13.54
CA ARG A 18 -8.72 6.90 -14.41
C ARG A 18 -9.41 5.55 -14.69
N VAL A 19 -10.71 5.57 -14.97
CA VAL A 19 -11.44 4.42 -15.49
C VAL A 19 -10.89 4.05 -16.88
N GLY A 20 -10.85 2.77 -17.20
CA GLY A 20 -10.33 2.24 -18.46
C GLY A 20 -8.87 1.79 -18.39
N VAL A 21 -8.20 1.83 -17.22
CA VAL A 21 -6.89 1.19 -17.04
C VAL A 21 -7.04 -0.31 -16.93
N GLU A 22 -6.01 -1.05 -17.33
CA GLU A 22 -5.99 -2.51 -17.19
C GLU A 22 -5.70 -2.91 -15.73
N LEU A 23 -6.47 -3.88 -15.25
CA LEU A 23 -6.39 -4.37 -13.87
C LEU A 23 -5.43 -5.56 -13.78
N SER A 24 -4.81 -5.73 -12.63
CA SER A 24 -3.91 -6.84 -12.33
C SER A 24 -4.39 -7.67 -11.14
N GLY A 25 -3.87 -8.91 -10.99
CA GLY A 25 -3.98 -9.69 -9.76
C GLY A 25 -4.64 -11.07 -9.85
N PHE A 26 -5.41 -11.37 -10.89
CA PHE A 26 -6.10 -12.67 -11.00
C PHE A 26 -5.49 -13.61 -12.06
N GLY A 27 -4.19 -13.57 -12.20
CA GLY A 27 -3.47 -14.39 -13.15
C GLY A 27 -3.44 -13.78 -14.56
N PRO A 28 -3.10 -14.57 -15.58
CA PRO A 28 -2.85 -14.09 -16.93
C PRO A 28 -4.16 -13.78 -17.68
N PHE A 29 -4.92 -12.82 -17.18
CA PHE A 29 -6.12 -12.30 -17.83
C PHE A 29 -5.82 -10.93 -18.42
N LEU A 30 -5.53 -10.89 -19.70
CA LEU A 30 -5.38 -9.67 -20.48
C LEU A 30 -6.75 -9.02 -20.77
N ASN A 31 -6.71 -7.74 -21.09
CA ASN A 31 -7.90 -6.95 -21.48
C ASN A 31 -8.97 -6.84 -20.38
N ARG A 32 -8.58 -6.96 -19.12
CA ARG A 32 -9.47 -6.73 -17.99
C ARG A 32 -9.42 -5.26 -17.58
N TYR A 33 -10.14 -4.43 -18.29
CA TYR A 33 -10.18 -2.99 -18.07
C TYR A 33 -11.16 -2.61 -16.95
N SER A 34 -10.81 -1.59 -16.18
CA SER A 34 -11.70 -1.02 -15.17
C SER A 34 -12.90 -0.34 -15.84
N VAL A 35 -14.10 -0.64 -15.37
CA VAL A 35 -15.36 -0.05 -15.86
C VAL A 35 -15.96 0.99 -14.90
N GLY A 36 -15.36 1.13 -13.72
CA GLY A 36 -15.78 2.07 -12.68
C GLY A 36 -14.92 1.95 -11.44
N VAL A 37 -15.15 2.84 -10.49
CA VAL A 37 -14.48 2.86 -9.19
C VAL A 37 -15.53 2.52 -8.13
N LYS A 38 -15.35 1.38 -7.43
CA LYS A 38 -16.21 1.01 -6.31
C LYS A 38 -15.81 1.73 -5.03
N LEU A 39 -14.50 1.77 -4.75
CA LEU A 39 -13.87 2.49 -3.66
C LEU A 39 -12.58 3.12 -4.18
N PRO A 40 -12.22 4.32 -3.72
CA PRO A 40 -10.93 4.91 -4.08
C PRO A 40 -9.78 4.05 -3.56
N LEU A 41 -8.68 4.03 -4.31
CA LEU A 41 -7.41 3.48 -3.87
C LEU A 41 -6.60 4.58 -3.17
N LEU A 42 -6.00 4.26 -2.04
CA LEU A 42 -5.33 5.24 -1.19
C LEU A 42 -3.86 4.90 -0.98
N ALA A 43 -3.03 5.93 -0.94
CA ALA A 43 -1.72 5.88 -0.31
C ALA A 43 -1.87 6.44 1.11
N LYS A 44 -1.64 5.60 2.11
CA LYS A 44 -1.77 5.96 3.53
C LYS A 44 -0.40 6.11 4.14
N GLY A 45 -0.07 7.32 4.61
CA GLY A 45 1.18 7.63 5.28
C GLY A 45 1.03 7.60 6.79
N ILE A 46 2.02 7.05 7.48
CA ILE A 46 2.21 7.22 8.91
C ILE A 46 3.64 7.62 9.19
N ALA A 47 3.83 8.73 9.91
CA ALA A 47 5.12 9.24 10.33
C ALA A 47 5.27 9.07 11.84
N PHE A 48 6.47 8.70 12.26
CA PHE A 48 6.88 8.58 13.66
C PHE A 48 8.06 9.49 13.92
N ALA A 49 8.06 10.22 15.03
CA ALA A 49 9.20 11.02 15.43
C ALA A 49 9.45 10.94 16.94
N VAL A 50 10.73 10.78 17.32
CA VAL A 50 11.18 10.78 18.70
C VAL A 50 12.50 11.56 18.79
N GLY A 51 12.49 12.72 19.42
CA GLY A 51 13.62 13.64 19.34
C GLY A 51 13.89 14.07 17.91
N ASP A 52 15.12 13.87 17.47
CA ASP A 52 15.61 14.20 16.11
C ASP A 52 15.44 13.04 15.11
N ARG A 53 14.97 11.89 15.55
CA ARG A 53 14.78 10.70 14.69
C ARG A 53 13.36 10.67 14.16
N MET A 54 13.26 10.34 12.88
CA MET A 54 11.99 10.26 12.18
C MET A 54 11.99 9.05 11.23
N ALA A 55 10.82 8.44 11.06
CA ALA A 55 10.59 7.40 10.06
C ALA A 55 9.19 7.56 9.47
N VAL A 56 9.03 7.14 8.22
CA VAL A 56 7.75 7.19 7.50
C VAL A 56 7.46 5.85 6.86
N ILE A 57 6.25 5.37 7.03
CA ILE A 57 5.71 4.19 6.34
C ILE A 57 4.57 4.66 5.44
N ILE A 58 4.61 4.29 4.16
CA ILE A 58 3.56 4.61 3.20
C ILE A 58 3.03 3.29 2.64
N ASN A 59 1.78 3.00 2.92
CA ASN A 59 1.09 1.81 2.42
C ASN A 59 0.17 2.20 1.25
N CYS A 60 0.42 1.63 0.08
CA CYS A 60 -0.33 1.89 -1.15
C CYS A 60 -1.34 0.76 -1.39
N GLU A 61 -2.59 1.10 -1.66
CA GLU A 61 -3.63 0.13 -2.05
C GLU A 61 -3.45 -0.26 -3.51
N LEU A 62 -2.36 -0.97 -3.79
CA LEU A 62 -1.93 -1.43 -5.11
C LEU A 62 -1.51 -2.90 -5.05
N ILE A 63 -1.41 -3.54 -6.21
CA ILE A 63 -0.84 -4.90 -6.33
C ILE A 63 0.64 -4.91 -5.95
N GLY A 64 1.34 -3.85 -6.22
CA GLY A 64 2.75 -3.66 -5.92
C GLY A 64 3.21 -2.25 -6.25
N VAL A 65 4.39 -1.89 -5.76
CA VAL A 65 5.09 -0.65 -6.12
C VAL A 65 6.44 -1.04 -6.70
N THR A 66 6.74 -0.58 -7.91
CA THR A 66 8.04 -0.88 -8.52
C THR A 66 9.18 -0.17 -7.79
N ARG A 67 10.38 -0.72 -7.90
CA ARG A 67 11.58 -0.09 -7.33
C ARG A 67 11.78 1.33 -7.88
N GLU A 68 11.48 1.56 -9.15
CA GLU A 68 11.63 2.86 -9.79
C GLU A 68 10.64 3.87 -9.19
N THR A 69 9.35 3.53 -9.14
CA THR A 69 8.32 4.35 -8.50
C THR A 69 8.68 4.68 -7.04
N ALA A 70 9.14 3.69 -6.28
CA ALA A 70 9.53 3.89 -4.88
C ALA A 70 10.73 4.83 -4.75
N ARG A 71 11.76 4.70 -5.59
CA ARG A 71 12.93 5.59 -5.59
C ARG A 71 12.57 7.03 -5.92
N GLN A 72 11.71 7.24 -6.92
CA GLN A 72 11.22 8.55 -7.29
C GLN A 72 10.45 9.19 -6.13
N ALA A 73 9.51 8.46 -5.52
CA ALA A 73 8.76 8.93 -4.37
C ALA A 73 9.68 9.26 -3.17
N CYS A 74 10.64 8.39 -2.85
CA CYS A 74 11.64 8.66 -1.80
C CYS A 74 12.46 9.93 -2.09
N SER A 75 12.86 10.14 -3.35
CA SER A 75 13.60 11.32 -3.76
C SER A 75 12.79 12.61 -3.56
N LEU A 76 11.50 12.57 -3.92
CA LEU A 76 10.56 13.66 -3.72
C LEU A 76 10.36 13.99 -2.23
N ILE A 77 10.14 12.96 -1.40
CA ILE A 77 10.00 13.14 0.05
C ILE A 77 11.25 13.77 0.65
N ARG A 78 12.43 13.28 0.30
CA ARG A 78 13.70 13.78 0.84
C ARG A 78 14.05 15.19 0.39
N ARG A 79 13.57 15.61 -0.76
CA ARG A 79 13.70 16.99 -1.22
C ARG A 79 12.92 17.96 -0.34
N GLU A 80 11.71 17.57 0.06
CA GLU A 80 10.84 18.39 0.92
C GLU A 80 11.20 18.24 2.42
N ILE A 81 11.69 17.07 2.83
CA ILE A 81 12.03 16.75 4.21
C ILE A 81 13.46 16.20 4.28
N PRO A 82 14.48 17.10 4.20
CA PRO A 82 15.89 16.69 4.19
C PRO A 82 16.36 15.93 5.44
N ALA A 83 15.59 16.00 6.53
CA ALA A 83 15.85 15.26 7.77
C ALA A 83 15.61 13.74 7.64
N LEU A 84 14.86 13.29 6.63
CA LEU A 84 14.64 11.88 6.35
C LEU A 84 15.74 11.31 5.45
N ALA A 85 16.39 10.24 5.91
CA ALA A 85 17.22 9.43 5.03
C ALA A 85 16.37 8.40 4.28
N GLU A 86 16.88 7.89 3.14
CA GLU A 86 16.15 6.88 2.34
C GLU A 86 15.79 5.63 3.15
N LYS A 87 16.68 5.20 4.05
CA LYS A 87 16.46 4.05 4.95
C LYS A 87 15.35 4.25 5.98
N ASP A 88 14.93 5.48 6.20
CA ASP A 88 13.88 5.84 7.16
C ASP A 88 12.51 5.98 6.47
N ILE A 89 12.43 5.68 5.17
CA ILE A 89 11.21 5.70 4.36
C ILE A 89 10.90 4.27 3.89
N LEU A 90 9.78 3.72 4.33
CA LEU A 90 9.27 2.44 3.87
C LEU A 90 8.04 2.66 2.99
N ILE A 91 8.08 2.16 1.75
CA ILE A 91 6.93 2.15 0.85
C ILE A 91 6.55 0.69 0.61
N CYS A 92 5.30 0.35 0.89
CA CYS A 92 4.75 -0.99 0.74
C CYS A 92 3.39 -0.97 0.02
N ALA A 93 2.88 -2.14 -0.35
CA ALA A 93 1.59 -2.30 -1.01
C ALA A 93 0.74 -3.32 -0.26
N THR A 94 -0.58 -3.13 -0.30
CA THR A 94 -1.54 -4.08 0.27
C THR A 94 -1.67 -5.37 -0.53
N HIS A 95 -1.14 -5.39 -1.75
CA HIS A 95 -1.29 -6.46 -2.73
C HIS A 95 -2.75 -6.70 -3.15
N THR A 96 -3.52 -5.61 -3.28
CA THR A 96 -4.90 -5.72 -3.77
C THR A 96 -4.93 -6.24 -5.20
N HIS A 97 -5.87 -7.14 -5.48
CA HIS A 97 -6.12 -7.66 -6.82
C HIS A 97 -7.29 -6.94 -7.52
N SER A 98 -7.70 -5.79 -7.00
CA SER A 98 -8.78 -4.97 -7.55
C SER A 98 -8.30 -3.55 -7.89
N GLY A 99 -7.06 -3.45 -8.35
CA GLY A 99 -6.40 -2.21 -8.74
C GLY A 99 -5.69 -2.32 -10.09
N PRO A 100 -5.06 -1.23 -10.55
CA PRO A 100 -4.36 -1.17 -11.83
C PRO A 100 -3.11 -2.04 -11.83
N ALA A 101 -2.68 -2.44 -13.02
CA ALA A 101 -1.33 -2.95 -13.23
C ALA A 101 -0.33 -1.81 -12.95
N THR A 102 0.66 -2.05 -12.09
CA THR A 102 1.68 -1.06 -11.69
C THR A 102 3.10 -1.47 -12.07
N GLY A 103 3.28 -2.71 -12.52
CA GLY A 103 4.53 -3.25 -13.00
C GLY A 103 4.28 -4.21 -14.15
N TYR A 104 5.25 -4.34 -15.04
CA TYR A 104 5.15 -5.26 -16.14
C TYR A 104 5.35 -6.70 -15.65
N LEU A 105 4.30 -7.50 -15.79
CA LEU A 105 4.34 -8.95 -15.68
C LEU A 105 3.65 -9.52 -16.91
N HIS A 106 4.37 -10.31 -17.70
CA HIS A 106 3.84 -10.85 -18.97
C HIS A 106 2.47 -11.52 -18.77
N GLY A 107 1.45 -11.01 -19.46
CA GLY A 107 0.09 -11.54 -19.38
C GLY A 107 -0.73 -11.16 -18.14
N TRP A 108 -0.26 -10.22 -17.31
CA TRP A 108 -0.92 -9.84 -16.05
C TRP A 108 -1.50 -8.43 -16.04
N GLY A 109 -1.66 -7.84 -17.19
CA GLY A 109 -2.16 -6.47 -17.37
C GLY A 109 -1.04 -5.51 -17.75
N GLU A 110 -1.38 -4.56 -18.63
CA GLU A 110 -0.45 -3.54 -19.08
C GLU A 110 -0.58 -2.28 -18.21
N PRO A 111 0.52 -1.79 -17.64
CA PRO A 111 0.51 -0.56 -16.87
C PRO A 111 0.13 0.65 -17.74
N ASP A 112 -0.69 1.54 -17.21
CA ASP A 112 -0.98 2.83 -17.84
C ASP A 112 0.21 3.79 -17.62
N PRO A 113 0.92 4.25 -18.67
CA PRO A 113 2.09 5.10 -18.52
C PRO A 113 1.80 6.43 -17.80
N LEU A 114 0.64 7.05 -18.09
CA LEU A 114 0.25 8.32 -17.45
C LEU A 114 0.00 8.13 -15.94
N TYR A 115 -0.59 7.00 -15.56
CA TYR A 115 -0.77 6.69 -14.15
C TYR A 115 0.56 6.47 -13.44
N LEU A 116 1.48 5.72 -14.06
CA LEU A 116 2.80 5.48 -13.48
C LEU A 116 3.63 6.75 -13.35
N GLU A 117 3.47 7.70 -14.26
CA GLU A 117 4.14 9.01 -14.19
C GLU A 117 3.66 9.84 -12.99
N LEU A 118 2.36 9.80 -12.68
CA LEU A 118 1.76 10.56 -11.57
C LEU A 118 1.89 9.88 -10.19
N LEU A 119 2.09 8.58 -10.17
CA LEU A 119 2.05 7.78 -8.95
C LEU A 119 3.13 8.15 -7.93
N PRO A 120 4.40 8.41 -8.29
CA PRO A 120 5.44 8.81 -7.35
C PRO A 120 5.10 10.09 -6.58
N ASP A 121 4.55 11.09 -7.25
CA ASP A 121 4.16 12.36 -6.62
C ASP A 121 3.05 12.16 -5.57
N ARG A 122 2.07 11.34 -5.87
CA ARG A 122 0.96 11.04 -4.96
C ARG A 122 1.42 10.23 -3.75
N ILE A 123 2.31 9.25 -3.96
CA ILE A 123 2.92 8.49 -2.86
C ILE A 123 3.77 9.42 -1.99
N ALA A 124 4.56 10.29 -2.60
CA ALA A 124 5.36 11.26 -1.87
C ALA A 124 4.49 12.23 -1.07
N ALA A 125 3.40 12.72 -1.67
CA ALA A 125 2.45 13.61 -0.98
C ALA A 125 1.89 12.96 0.30
N ALA A 126 1.61 11.65 0.28
CA ALA A 126 1.16 10.93 1.48
C ALA A 126 2.23 10.94 2.58
N GLY A 127 3.49 10.64 2.23
CA GLY A 127 4.59 10.68 3.20
C GLY A 127 4.83 12.08 3.79
N ILE A 128 4.85 13.10 2.94
CA ILE A 128 5.04 14.50 3.34
C ILE A 128 3.90 14.97 4.24
N ALA A 129 2.65 14.68 3.86
CA ALA A 129 1.48 15.05 4.64
C ALA A 129 1.48 14.38 6.03
N ALA A 130 1.91 13.12 6.14
CA ALA A 130 2.04 12.43 7.41
C ALA A 130 3.08 13.11 8.32
N VAL A 131 4.22 13.53 7.78
CA VAL A 131 5.24 14.26 8.56
C VAL A 131 4.72 15.62 9.01
N ASN A 132 4.01 16.34 8.15
CA ASN A 132 3.42 17.64 8.49
C ASN A 132 2.30 17.55 9.54
N ALA A 133 1.71 16.37 9.71
CA ALA A 133 0.66 16.11 10.71
C ALA A 133 1.18 15.55 12.03
N LEU A 134 2.50 15.60 12.29
CA LEU A 134 3.11 15.08 13.52
C LEU A 134 2.62 15.81 14.77
N GLU A 135 1.95 15.09 15.67
CA GLU A 135 1.47 15.57 16.97
C GLU A 135 1.85 14.60 18.10
N PRO A 136 1.89 15.05 19.36
CA PRO A 136 2.16 14.18 20.49
C PRO A 136 1.19 13.01 20.54
N ALA A 137 1.71 11.79 20.70
CA ALA A 137 0.92 10.58 20.69
C ALA A 137 1.54 9.48 21.55
N ALA A 138 0.72 8.50 21.92
CA ALA A 138 1.14 7.23 22.53
C ALA A 138 0.72 6.07 21.63
N ILE A 139 1.47 4.96 21.70
CA ILE A 139 1.14 3.72 21.00
C ILE A 139 0.71 2.68 22.04
N GLU A 140 -0.44 2.09 21.80
CA GLU A 140 -0.92 0.94 22.55
C GLU A 140 -0.98 -0.28 21.64
N PHE A 141 -0.70 -1.44 22.20
CA PHE A 141 -0.72 -2.72 21.47
C PHE A 141 -1.78 -3.63 22.07
N GLY A 142 -2.51 -4.29 21.20
CA GLY A 142 -3.50 -5.28 21.59
C GLY A 142 -3.57 -6.41 20.55
N THR A 143 -4.10 -7.56 20.97
CA THR A 143 -4.36 -8.70 20.10
C THR A 143 -5.83 -9.02 20.14
N ALA A 144 -6.41 -9.35 18.97
CA ALA A 144 -7.77 -9.82 18.85
C ALA A 144 -7.80 -11.05 17.95
N ARG A 145 -8.68 -11.99 18.30
CA ARG A 145 -8.93 -13.14 17.42
C ARG A 145 -9.74 -12.68 16.22
N CYS A 146 -9.30 -13.06 15.02
CA CYS A 146 -9.98 -12.74 13.78
C CYS A 146 -10.19 -14.03 12.99
N GLU A 147 -11.45 -14.42 12.81
CA GLU A 147 -11.84 -15.63 12.12
C GLU A 147 -12.52 -15.31 10.80
N HIS A 148 -12.60 -16.27 9.90
CA HIS A 148 -13.32 -16.17 8.62
C HIS A 148 -12.76 -15.14 7.62
N ILE A 149 -11.47 -14.73 7.75
CA ILE A 149 -10.87 -13.75 6.86
C ILE A 149 -10.11 -14.39 5.70
N GLY A 150 -9.50 -15.51 5.95
CA GLY A 150 -8.64 -16.19 4.99
C GLY A 150 -8.78 -17.69 5.05
N LEU A 151 -8.39 -18.31 3.93
CA LEU A 151 -8.42 -19.74 3.76
C LEU A 151 -7.10 -20.18 3.14
N ASN A 152 -6.46 -21.19 3.71
CA ASN A 152 -5.32 -21.82 3.07
C ASN A 152 -5.82 -22.71 1.91
N ARG A 153 -5.45 -22.37 0.69
CA ARG A 153 -5.82 -23.13 -0.51
C ARG A 153 -4.81 -24.21 -0.88
N GLU A 154 -3.68 -24.22 -0.22
CA GLU A 154 -2.63 -25.23 -0.40
C GLU A 154 -2.78 -26.30 0.67
N TYR A 155 -3.78 -27.14 0.48
CA TYR A 155 -3.92 -28.34 1.25
C TYR A 155 -3.07 -29.46 0.66
N GLU A 156 -2.73 -30.41 1.51
CA GLU A 156 -2.15 -31.67 1.10
C GLU A 156 -3.07 -32.41 0.10
N LYS A 157 -2.61 -33.55 -0.41
CA LYS A 157 -3.24 -34.32 -1.50
C LYS A 157 -4.74 -34.58 -1.42
N ASP A 158 -5.29 -34.49 -0.21
CA ASP A 158 -6.70 -34.75 0.08
C ASP A 158 -7.53 -33.45 0.31
N ALA A 159 -7.10 -32.33 -0.28
CA ALA A 159 -7.85 -31.09 -0.17
C ALA A 159 -9.31 -31.30 -0.57
N PRO A 160 -10.27 -30.86 0.25
CA PRO A 160 -11.68 -31.02 -0.06
C PRO A 160 -12.05 -30.19 -1.31
N PRO A 161 -13.18 -30.51 -1.96
CA PRO A 161 -13.71 -29.73 -3.08
C PRO A 161 -13.87 -28.26 -2.69
N LEU A 162 -13.80 -27.36 -3.68
CA LEU A 162 -13.87 -25.92 -3.48
C LEU A 162 -15.14 -25.49 -2.71
N GLU A 163 -16.27 -26.14 -2.97
CA GLU A 163 -17.55 -25.90 -2.26
C GLU A 163 -17.42 -26.15 -0.77
N THR A 164 -16.71 -27.22 -0.39
CA THR A 164 -16.44 -27.54 1.02
C THR A 164 -15.46 -26.55 1.64
N VAL A 165 -14.44 -26.14 0.88
CA VAL A 165 -13.42 -25.16 1.31
C VAL A 165 -14.04 -23.79 1.57
N LEU A 166 -15.10 -23.44 0.86
CA LEU A 166 -15.85 -22.20 1.03
C LEU A 166 -16.92 -22.27 2.12
N ASP A 167 -17.18 -23.46 2.67
CA ASP A 167 -18.09 -23.62 3.78
C ASP A 167 -17.50 -22.96 5.05
N PRO A 168 -18.24 -22.05 5.70
CA PRO A 168 -17.78 -21.39 6.92
C PRO A 168 -17.50 -22.34 8.09
N GLU A 169 -18.15 -23.48 8.12
CA GLU A 169 -17.98 -24.49 9.18
C GLU A 169 -16.78 -25.42 8.93
N TRP A 170 -16.26 -25.40 7.69
CA TRP A 170 -15.08 -26.20 7.35
C TRP A 170 -13.80 -25.46 7.76
N ARG A 171 -13.09 -25.99 8.78
CA ARG A 171 -11.84 -25.40 9.27
C ARG A 171 -10.95 -26.41 9.96
#